data_08bc1f4c6fb037439eec773736de4f72
#
_entry.id   08bc1f4c6fb037439eec773736de4f72
#
_cell.length_a   1.000
_cell.length_b   1.000
_cell.length_c   1.000
_cell.angle_alpha   90.00
_cell.angle_beta   90.00
_cell.angle_gamma   90.00
#
_symmetry.space_group_name_H-M   'P 1'
#
loop_
_entity.id
_entity.type
_entity.pdbx_description
1 polymer ?
#
loop_
_entity_poly.entity_id
_entity_poly.type
_entity_poly.pdbx_seq_one_letter_code
_entity_poly.pdbx_strand_id
1 'polypeptide(L)'
;KLPGQRLFVAFCGQFRDDYSRKVFEEGAKTLMPDVGFALLDGASAEERKAALSGADVFMFLIDNIQETFGLAPLEGMAAGLPLLVSDWDGMKDTVTPDVGFRITSRTLPGPHLAQEALRYQGGYDSYVQYCSLASAMTEIDMGELTARILDLAQNPALRKKMGAAGQARARSTYDWAQIIPQMQALWGEQQARRTAADAKPVRYAADALPMSPSPTALFGSYPTEFAT
;
A
#
# COMPACT_ATOMS: atom_id res chain seq x y z
N LYS A 1 16.30 4.94 25.05
CA LYS A 1 17.46 5.73 24.58
C LYS A 1 18.57 4.77 24.10
N LEU A 2 19.10 5.01 22.92
CA LEU A 2 20.27 4.28 22.41
C LEU A 2 21.53 5.01 22.88
N PRO A 3 22.36 4.42 23.74
CA PRO A 3 23.55 5.09 24.24
C PRO A 3 24.50 5.45 23.08
N GLY A 4 24.85 6.72 22.97
CA GLY A 4 25.81 7.22 21.96
C GLY A 4 25.31 7.30 20.52
N GLN A 5 24.02 6.98 20.24
CA GLN A 5 23.41 7.09 18.91
C GLN A 5 22.35 8.17 18.89
N ARG A 6 22.29 8.93 17.80
CA ARG A 6 21.22 9.90 17.52
C ARG A 6 20.28 9.29 16.48
N LEU A 7 18.99 9.30 16.78
CA LEU A 7 17.97 8.95 15.80
C LEU A 7 17.60 10.19 14.98
N PHE A 8 17.36 9.96 13.71
CA PHE A 8 16.83 10.94 12.77
C PHE A 8 15.75 10.30 11.91
N VAL A 9 14.63 10.98 11.70
CA VAL A 9 13.53 10.49 10.88
C VAL A 9 13.32 11.43 9.70
N ALA A 10 13.45 10.93 8.49
CA ALA A 10 13.07 11.63 7.28
C ALA A 10 11.64 11.19 6.88
N PHE A 11 10.70 12.10 6.98
CA PHE A 11 9.35 11.90 6.45
C PHE A 11 9.31 12.37 5.00
N CYS A 12 9.19 11.43 4.07
CA CYS A 12 9.14 11.71 2.65
C CYS A 12 7.73 11.45 2.12
N GLY A 13 6.98 12.49 1.81
CA GLY A 13 5.59 12.39 1.40
C GLY A 13 4.98 13.73 1.05
N GLN A 14 3.67 13.75 0.87
CA GLN A 14 2.92 14.97 0.60
C GLN A 14 1.85 15.17 1.66
N PHE A 15 1.71 16.40 2.12
CA PHE A 15 0.59 16.81 2.96
C PHE A 15 -0.55 17.30 2.09
N ARG A 16 -1.77 17.04 2.53
CA ARG A 16 -2.97 17.51 1.85
C ARG A 16 -3.02 19.04 1.77
N ASP A 17 -2.61 19.71 2.85
CA ASP A 17 -2.66 21.15 3.02
C ASP A 17 -1.64 21.62 4.08
N ASP A 18 -1.44 22.95 4.16
CA ASP A 18 -0.49 23.56 5.11
C ASP A 18 -0.92 23.36 6.57
N TYR A 19 -2.22 23.24 6.84
CA TYR A 19 -2.71 22.97 8.19
C TYR A 19 -2.27 21.58 8.66
N SER A 20 -2.48 20.56 7.83
CA SER A 20 -2.06 19.18 8.12
C SER A 20 -0.55 19.09 8.33
N ARG A 21 0.22 19.79 7.51
CA ARG A 21 1.68 19.89 7.66
C ARG A 21 2.07 20.50 9.01
N LYS A 22 1.46 21.63 9.38
CA LYS A 22 1.74 22.30 10.64
C LYS A 22 1.40 21.44 11.85
N VAL A 23 0.23 20.79 11.86
CA VAL A 23 -0.18 19.87 12.92
C VAL A 23 0.82 18.73 13.08
N PHE A 24 1.30 18.16 11.96
CA PHE A 24 2.30 17.10 11.97
C PHE A 24 3.64 17.59 12.54
N GLU A 25 4.13 18.76 12.11
CA GLU A 25 5.38 19.32 12.61
C GLU A 25 5.34 19.62 14.11
N GLU A 26 4.24 20.19 14.60
CA GLU A 26 4.04 20.47 16.02
C GLU A 26 3.94 19.17 16.85
N GLY A 27 3.21 18.18 16.32
CA GLY A 27 3.12 16.86 16.91
C GLY A 27 4.49 16.16 16.98
N ALA A 28 5.25 16.18 15.90
CA ALA A 28 6.58 15.59 15.87
C ALA A 28 7.52 16.24 16.90
N LYS A 29 7.55 17.57 17.01
CA LYS A 29 8.34 18.29 18.01
C LYS A 29 7.93 17.95 19.45
N THR A 30 6.64 17.75 19.68
CA THR A 30 6.11 17.45 21.00
C THR A 30 6.37 16.00 21.42
N LEU A 31 6.14 15.05 20.49
CA LEU A 31 6.21 13.62 20.77
C LEU A 31 7.63 13.05 20.63
N MET A 32 8.48 13.70 19.84
CA MET A 32 9.84 13.26 19.58
C MET A 32 10.89 14.37 19.86
N PRO A 33 10.92 14.96 21.07
CA PRO A 33 11.77 16.12 21.35
C PRO A 33 13.28 15.84 21.23
N ASP A 34 13.67 14.58 21.39
CA ASP A 34 15.07 14.12 21.34
C ASP A 34 15.44 13.50 19.99
N VAL A 35 14.55 13.50 18.99
CA VAL A 35 14.74 12.90 17.66
C VAL A 35 14.80 14.01 16.61
N GLY A 36 15.87 14.07 15.83
CA GLY A 36 15.93 14.95 14.68
C GLY A 36 14.97 14.47 13.59
N PHE A 37 14.32 15.39 12.87
CA PHE A 37 13.51 15.01 11.72
C PHE A 37 13.57 16.04 10.60
N ALA A 38 13.26 15.59 9.39
CA ALA A 38 13.02 16.43 8.21
C ALA A 38 11.74 16.01 7.52
N LEU A 39 11.07 16.98 6.89
CA LEU A 39 9.95 16.78 6.00
C LEU A 39 10.43 17.00 4.58
N LEU A 40 10.37 15.96 3.76
CA LEU A 40 10.84 15.95 2.38
C LEU A 40 9.63 15.86 1.43
N ASP A 41 9.69 16.54 0.30
CA ASP A 41 8.63 16.48 -0.70
C ASP A 41 8.67 15.13 -1.46
N GLY A 42 7.67 14.29 -1.21
CA GLY A 42 7.51 13.02 -1.90
C GLY A 42 7.26 13.13 -3.41
N ALA A 43 6.88 14.28 -3.95
CA ALA A 43 6.79 14.51 -5.40
C ALA A 43 8.18 14.74 -6.04
N SER A 44 9.15 15.25 -5.25
CA SER A 44 10.52 15.48 -5.71
C SER A 44 11.30 14.17 -5.83
N ALA A 45 11.68 13.80 -7.05
CA ALA A 45 12.51 12.62 -7.29
C ALA A 45 13.89 12.74 -6.64
N GLU A 46 14.43 13.96 -6.55
CA GLU A 46 15.72 14.26 -5.91
C GLU A 46 15.64 14.03 -4.40
N GLU A 47 14.59 14.54 -3.74
CA GLU A 47 14.41 14.37 -2.29
C GLU A 47 14.12 12.92 -1.93
N ARG A 48 13.30 12.19 -2.72
CA ARG A 48 13.11 10.74 -2.52
C ARG A 48 14.41 9.96 -2.63
N LYS A 49 15.22 10.27 -3.66
CA LYS A 49 16.52 9.63 -3.85
C LYS A 49 17.48 9.96 -2.69
N ALA A 50 17.49 11.19 -2.23
CA ALA A 50 18.30 11.61 -1.08
C ALA A 50 17.87 10.87 0.19
N ALA A 51 16.56 10.79 0.46
CA ALA A 51 16.02 10.05 1.60
C ALA A 51 16.44 8.58 1.58
N LEU A 52 16.22 7.88 0.45
CA LEU A 52 16.58 6.47 0.30
C LEU A 52 18.08 6.23 0.38
N SER A 53 18.92 7.14 -0.14
CA SER A 53 20.37 6.99 -0.12
C SER A 53 20.99 7.28 1.23
N GLY A 54 20.35 8.12 2.05
CA GLY A 54 20.85 8.54 3.37
C GLY A 54 20.29 7.72 4.54
N ALA A 55 19.31 6.86 4.30
CA ALA A 55 18.63 6.11 5.36
C ALA A 55 19.39 4.80 5.71
N ASP A 56 19.26 4.39 6.96
CA ASP A 56 19.69 3.08 7.46
C ASP A 56 18.56 2.04 7.48
N VAL A 57 17.31 2.50 7.53
CA VAL A 57 16.09 1.69 7.63
C VAL A 57 14.98 2.39 6.88
N PHE A 58 14.20 1.65 6.13
CA PHE A 58 12.98 2.14 5.50
C PHE A 58 11.76 1.74 6.33
N MET A 59 10.89 2.70 6.62
CA MET A 59 9.69 2.45 7.42
C MET A 59 8.43 2.87 6.66
N PHE A 60 7.44 1.97 6.61
CA PHE A 60 6.15 2.18 5.93
C PHE A 60 5.03 1.53 6.74
N LEU A 61 4.52 2.26 7.72
CA LEU A 61 3.49 1.79 8.64
C LEU A 61 2.11 2.25 8.14
N ILE A 62 1.66 1.66 7.05
CA ILE A 62 0.38 1.97 6.44
C ILE A 62 -0.75 1.14 7.08
N ASP A 63 -1.89 1.75 7.25
CA ASP A 63 -3.13 1.15 7.77
C ASP A 63 -4.34 1.49 6.88
N ASN A 64 -4.10 2.05 5.71
CA ASN A 64 -5.13 2.48 4.79
C ASN A 64 -5.66 1.30 3.97
N ILE A 65 -6.98 1.12 3.95
CA ILE A 65 -7.65 0.06 3.19
C ILE A 65 -7.46 0.13 1.66
N GLN A 66 -6.96 1.27 1.14
CA GLN A 66 -6.59 1.39 -0.27
C GLN A 66 -5.21 0.85 -0.60
N GLU A 67 -4.32 0.69 0.39
CA GLU A 67 -2.98 0.20 0.13
C GLU A 67 -3.01 -1.31 -0.03
N THR A 68 -2.87 -1.75 -1.26
CA THR A 68 -2.99 -3.17 -1.63
C THR A 68 -1.69 -3.81 -2.10
N PHE A 69 -0.65 -3.02 -2.38
CA PHE A 69 0.62 -3.55 -2.87
C PHE A 69 1.85 -2.90 -2.24
N GLY A 70 1.89 -1.55 -2.19
CA GLY A 70 2.99 -0.79 -1.61
C GLY A 70 4.22 -0.70 -2.53
N LEU A 71 4.22 0.25 -3.47
CA LEU A 71 5.42 0.52 -4.29
C LEU A 71 6.56 1.09 -3.45
N ALA A 72 6.28 1.88 -2.43
CA ALA A 72 7.30 2.49 -1.60
C ALA A 72 8.19 1.47 -0.87
N PRO A 73 7.69 0.35 -0.29
CA PRO A 73 8.53 -0.73 0.19
C PRO A 73 9.44 -1.35 -0.87
N LEU A 74 9.00 -1.45 -2.13
CA LEU A 74 9.85 -1.95 -3.22
C LEU A 74 11.01 -0.99 -3.52
N GLU A 75 10.76 0.32 -3.46
CA GLU A 75 11.81 1.33 -3.60
C GLU A 75 12.83 1.22 -2.46
N GLY A 76 12.37 1.01 -1.21
CA GLY A 76 13.22 0.73 -0.06
C GLY A 76 14.07 -0.53 -0.25
N MET A 77 13.49 -1.63 -0.72
CA MET A 77 14.22 -2.86 -1.08
C MET A 77 15.26 -2.60 -2.17
N ALA A 78 14.89 -1.91 -3.24
CA ALA A 78 15.80 -1.60 -4.34
C ALA A 78 16.97 -0.73 -3.88
N ALA A 79 16.76 0.17 -2.92
CA ALA A 79 17.80 0.97 -2.28
C ALA A 79 18.70 0.15 -1.35
N GLY A 80 18.35 -1.09 -1.04
CA GLY A 80 19.13 -1.95 -0.14
C GLY A 80 18.89 -1.67 1.34
N LEU A 81 17.72 -1.16 1.69
CA LEU A 81 17.33 -0.87 3.07
C LEU A 81 16.57 -2.05 3.68
N PRO A 82 16.81 -2.39 4.95
CA PRO A 82 15.92 -3.25 5.70
C PRO A 82 14.57 -2.56 5.91
N LEU A 83 13.49 -3.31 5.82
CA LEU A 83 12.14 -2.77 5.88
C LEU A 83 11.49 -2.95 7.25
N LEU A 84 10.77 -1.93 7.70
CA LEU A 84 9.77 -2.00 8.76
C LEU A 84 8.42 -1.60 8.17
N VAL A 85 7.51 -2.54 8.01
CA VAL A 85 6.19 -2.30 7.42
C VAL A 85 5.09 -2.82 8.34
N SER A 86 3.87 -2.31 8.20
CA SER A 86 2.72 -2.93 8.83
C SER A 86 2.45 -4.32 8.22
N ASP A 87 1.98 -5.27 9.02
CA ASP A 87 1.48 -6.57 8.52
C ASP A 87 0.09 -6.36 7.89
N TRP A 88 0.10 -5.72 6.71
CA TRP A 88 -1.09 -5.24 6.02
C TRP A 88 -1.06 -5.64 4.56
N ASP A 89 -2.14 -6.25 4.09
CA ASP A 89 -2.43 -6.64 2.71
C ASP A 89 -1.18 -6.99 1.88
N GLY A 90 -0.86 -6.29 0.83
CA GLY A 90 0.24 -6.58 -0.10
C GLY A 90 1.63 -6.63 0.52
N MET A 91 1.86 -5.98 1.68
CA MET A 91 3.12 -6.12 2.42
C MET A 91 3.33 -7.55 2.94
N LYS A 92 2.28 -8.33 3.12
CA LYS A 92 2.37 -9.76 3.51
C LYS A 92 3.06 -10.60 2.44
N ASP A 93 2.87 -10.23 1.17
CA ASP A 93 3.45 -10.92 0.02
C ASP A 93 4.81 -10.34 -0.39
N THR A 94 4.94 -9.01 -0.30
CA THR A 94 6.14 -8.31 -0.78
C THR A 94 7.28 -8.37 0.21
N VAL A 95 7.01 -8.25 1.52
CA VAL A 95 8.02 -8.18 2.58
C VAL A 95 8.14 -9.52 3.30
N THR A 96 9.13 -10.31 2.89
CA THR A 96 9.47 -11.59 3.53
C THR A 96 10.40 -11.37 4.74
N PRO A 97 10.48 -12.31 5.70
CA PRO A 97 11.27 -12.16 6.93
C PRO A 97 12.77 -11.93 6.75
N ASP A 98 13.30 -12.26 5.58
CA ASP A 98 14.70 -12.04 5.22
C ASP A 98 15.01 -10.63 4.72
N VAL A 99 13.99 -9.85 4.34
CA VAL A 99 14.15 -8.48 3.84
C VAL A 99 13.68 -7.41 4.83
N GLY A 100 12.87 -7.77 5.82
CA GLY A 100 12.35 -6.81 6.80
C GLY A 100 11.45 -7.44 7.85
N PHE A 101 10.87 -6.58 8.68
CA PHE A 101 9.89 -6.96 9.69
C PHE A 101 8.52 -6.40 9.33
N ARG A 102 7.51 -7.25 9.43
CA ARG A 102 6.11 -6.85 9.38
C ARG A 102 5.59 -6.70 10.80
N ILE A 103 5.11 -5.51 11.13
CA ILE A 103 4.63 -5.17 12.46
C ILE A 103 3.14 -5.48 12.54
N THR A 104 2.75 -6.21 13.58
CA THR A 104 1.37 -6.61 13.80
C THR A 104 0.43 -5.42 13.76
N SER A 105 -0.59 -5.51 12.92
CA SER A 105 -1.70 -4.55 12.83
C SER A 105 -3.01 -5.21 13.23
N ARG A 106 -3.90 -4.46 13.90
CA ARG A 106 -5.21 -4.94 14.38
C ARG A 106 -6.26 -3.93 14.00
N THR A 107 -7.41 -4.41 13.54
CA THR A 107 -8.58 -3.57 13.27
C THR A 107 -9.83 -4.21 13.86
N LEU A 108 -10.91 -3.44 13.95
CA LEU A 108 -12.18 -3.92 14.46
C LEU A 108 -12.81 -4.94 13.51
N PRO A 109 -13.54 -5.95 14.02
CA PRO A 109 -14.34 -6.84 13.20
C PRO A 109 -15.38 -6.09 12.35
N GLY A 110 -15.69 -6.60 11.16
CA GLY A 110 -16.55 -5.97 10.17
C GLY A 110 -17.87 -5.37 10.68
N PRO A 111 -18.61 -6.02 11.60
CA PRO A 111 -19.85 -5.45 12.12
C PRO A 111 -19.72 -4.10 12.81
N HIS A 112 -18.55 -3.79 13.38
CA HIS A 112 -18.31 -2.52 14.08
C HIS A 112 -18.11 -1.32 13.13
N LEU A 113 -17.83 -1.57 11.84
CA LEU A 113 -17.65 -0.53 10.81
C LEU A 113 -18.80 -0.52 9.79
N ALA A 114 -19.90 -1.18 10.09
CA ALA A 114 -21.04 -1.23 9.19
C ALA A 114 -21.72 0.14 9.02
N GLN A 115 -21.71 0.97 10.04
CA GLN A 115 -22.32 2.30 9.99
C GLN A 115 -21.53 3.25 9.06
N GLU A 116 -20.22 3.17 9.09
CA GLU A 116 -19.32 3.93 8.21
C GLU A 116 -19.55 3.53 6.73
N ALA A 117 -19.70 2.23 6.47
CA ALA A 117 -20.03 1.73 5.14
C ALA A 117 -21.40 2.25 4.64
N LEU A 118 -22.42 2.28 5.51
CA LEU A 118 -23.74 2.82 5.17
C LEU A 118 -23.69 4.32 4.91
N ARG A 119 -22.94 5.09 5.69
CA ARG A 119 -22.74 6.53 5.49
C ARG A 119 -22.08 6.81 4.15
N TYR A 120 -21.03 6.05 3.80
CA TYR A 120 -20.36 6.17 2.52
C TYR A 120 -21.31 5.82 1.36
N GLN A 121 -22.01 4.68 1.42
CA GLN A 121 -22.96 4.27 0.40
C GLN A 121 -24.15 5.25 0.26
N GLY A 122 -24.59 5.85 1.37
CA GLY A 122 -25.63 6.87 1.38
C GLY A 122 -25.15 8.26 0.91
N GLY A 123 -23.90 8.43 0.56
CA GLY A 123 -23.33 9.70 0.07
C GLY A 123 -23.13 10.75 1.16
N TYR A 124 -23.20 10.38 2.44
CA TYR A 124 -22.92 11.29 3.57
C TYR A 124 -21.42 11.51 3.76
N ASP A 125 -20.63 10.50 3.54
CA ASP A 125 -19.15 10.55 3.64
C ASP A 125 -18.53 10.39 2.25
N SER A 126 -17.48 11.16 1.99
CA SER A 126 -16.62 10.95 0.83
C SER A 126 -15.80 9.67 1.01
N TYR A 127 -15.25 9.13 -0.09
CA TYR A 127 -14.36 7.96 -0.02
C TYR A 127 -13.13 8.21 0.86
N VAL A 128 -12.59 9.44 0.84
CA VAL A 128 -11.45 9.82 1.71
C VAL A 128 -11.84 9.75 3.18
N GLN A 129 -13.02 10.23 3.55
CA GLN A 129 -13.52 10.16 4.93
C GLN A 129 -13.73 8.70 5.36
N TYR A 130 -14.33 7.88 4.49
CA TYR A 130 -14.50 6.45 4.75
C TYR A 130 -13.17 5.72 5.01
N CYS A 131 -12.16 5.94 4.14
CA CYS A 131 -10.83 5.38 4.35
C CYS A 131 -10.17 5.88 5.64
N SER A 132 -10.30 7.18 5.94
CA SER A 132 -9.73 7.78 7.16
C SER A 132 -10.34 7.22 8.42
N LEU A 133 -11.66 7.00 8.44
CA LEU A 133 -12.36 6.39 9.57
C LEU A 133 -11.93 4.94 9.78
N ALA A 134 -11.76 4.17 8.70
CA ALA A 134 -11.27 2.79 8.79
C ALA A 134 -9.84 2.74 9.32
N SER A 135 -8.95 3.63 8.86
CA SER A 135 -7.58 3.75 9.38
C SER A 135 -7.55 4.15 10.85
N ALA A 136 -8.42 5.07 11.29
CA ALA A 136 -8.51 5.50 12.69
C ALA A 136 -8.91 4.36 13.65
N MET A 137 -9.49 3.29 13.13
CA MET A 137 -9.86 2.10 13.91
C MET A 137 -8.83 0.95 13.79
N THR A 138 -7.68 1.24 13.19
CA THR A 138 -6.57 0.29 13.05
C THR A 138 -5.43 0.69 13.96
N GLU A 139 -4.89 -0.26 14.70
CA GLU A 139 -3.70 -0.05 15.54
C GLU A 139 -2.49 -0.79 14.96
N ILE A 140 -1.32 -0.21 15.17
CA ILE A 140 -0.01 -0.84 14.95
C ILE A 140 0.57 -1.21 16.31
N ASP A 141 1.11 -2.41 16.46
CA ASP A 141 1.74 -2.84 17.73
C ASP A 141 3.01 -2.05 18.00
N MET A 142 2.88 -1.01 18.82
CA MET A 142 3.98 -0.09 19.15
C MET A 142 5.09 -0.75 19.97
N GLY A 143 4.76 -1.81 20.73
CA GLY A 143 5.74 -2.59 21.50
C GLY A 143 6.64 -3.39 20.55
N GLU A 144 6.03 -4.10 19.61
CA GLU A 144 6.76 -4.83 18.56
C GLU A 144 7.59 -3.87 17.70
N LEU A 145 6.98 -2.77 17.21
CA LEU A 145 7.68 -1.76 16.42
C LEU A 145 8.93 -1.25 17.13
N THR A 146 8.80 -0.89 18.41
CA THR A 146 9.93 -0.40 19.21
C THR A 146 11.03 -1.45 19.30
N ALA A 147 10.70 -2.72 19.54
CA ALA A 147 11.67 -3.80 19.59
C ALA A 147 12.41 -3.96 18.27
N ARG A 148 11.71 -3.93 17.12
CA ARG A 148 12.32 -4.06 15.80
C ARG A 148 13.18 -2.85 15.39
N ILE A 149 12.79 -1.66 15.77
CA ILE A 149 13.64 -0.47 15.61
C ILE A 149 14.94 -0.64 16.39
N LEU A 150 14.89 -1.12 17.63
CA LEU A 150 16.07 -1.36 18.45
C LEU A 150 16.95 -2.47 17.86
N ASP A 151 16.37 -3.57 17.40
CA ASP A 151 17.09 -4.66 16.73
C ASP A 151 17.90 -4.12 15.54
N LEU A 152 17.27 -3.33 14.67
CA LEU A 152 17.94 -2.77 13.50
C LEU A 152 18.95 -1.68 13.87
N ALA A 153 18.64 -0.81 14.84
CA ALA A 153 19.55 0.25 15.25
C ALA A 153 20.84 -0.29 15.85
N GLN A 154 20.75 -1.37 16.64
CA GLN A 154 21.88 -1.96 17.35
C GLN A 154 22.67 -2.99 16.52
N ASN A 155 22.13 -3.44 15.39
CA ASN A 155 22.74 -4.51 14.60
C ASN A 155 22.99 -4.11 13.13
N PRO A 156 24.11 -3.43 12.84
CA PRO A 156 24.49 -3.06 11.46
C PRO A 156 24.64 -4.27 10.52
N ALA A 157 25.06 -5.43 11.04
CA ALA A 157 25.21 -6.64 10.25
C ALA A 157 23.82 -7.16 9.78
N LEU A 158 22.81 -7.09 10.65
CA LEU A 158 21.43 -7.43 10.31
C LEU A 158 20.89 -6.49 9.23
N ARG A 159 21.08 -5.16 9.39
CA ARG A 159 20.69 -4.17 8.37
C ARG A 159 21.29 -4.50 7.01
N LYS A 160 22.60 -4.76 6.98
CA LYS A 160 23.31 -5.10 5.73
C LYS A 160 22.79 -6.39 5.10
N LYS A 161 22.53 -7.43 5.92
CA LYS A 161 21.99 -8.70 5.45
C LYS A 161 20.61 -8.55 4.85
N MET A 162 19.70 -7.91 5.57
CA MET A 162 18.32 -7.67 5.09
C MET A 162 18.28 -6.77 3.86
N GLY A 163 19.06 -5.68 3.85
CA GLY A 163 19.15 -4.80 2.70
C GLY A 163 19.65 -5.50 1.45
N ALA A 164 20.67 -6.35 1.56
CA ALA A 164 21.17 -7.15 0.43
C ALA A 164 20.12 -8.15 -0.08
N ALA A 165 19.40 -8.82 0.82
CA ALA A 165 18.30 -9.72 0.46
C ALA A 165 17.16 -8.97 -0.23
N GLY A 166 16.78 -7.79 0.30
CA GLY A 166 15.78 -6.91 -0.31
C GLY A 166 16.16 -6.48 -1.72
N GLN A 167 17.40 -6.06 -1.93
CA GLN A 167 17.89 -5.66 -3.24
C GLN A 167 17.90 -6.82 -4.25
N ALA A 168 18.29 -8.02 -3.80
CA ALA A 168 18.24 -9.23 -4.62
C ALA A 168 16.80 -9.57 -5.01
N ARG A 169 15.86 -9.53 -4.03
CA ARG A 169 14.43 -9.78 -4.26
C ARG A 169 13.81 -8.76 -5.21
N ALA A 170 14.09 -7.47 -5.04
CA ALA A 170 13.60 -6.42 -5.94
C ALA A 170 13.98 -6.69 -7.39
N ARG A 171 15.24 -7.06 -7.64
CA ARG A 171 15.74 -7.38 -8.99
C ARG A 171 15.20 -8.67 -9.56
N SER A 172 15.09 -9.73 -8.76
CA SER A 172 14.67 -11.04 -9.25
C SER A 172 13.17 -11.19 -9.45
N THR A 173 12.36 -10.36 -8.77
CA THR A 173 10.90 -10.54 -8.74
C THR A 173 10.16 -9.33 -9.34
N TYR A 174 10.61 -8.10 -9.04
CA TYR A 174 9.87 -6.88 -9.33
C TYR A 174 10.50 -6.00 -10.41
N ASP A 175 11.66 -6.37 -10.93
CA ASP A 175 12.27 -5.67 -12.06
C ASP A 175 11.43 -5.84 -13.33
N TRP A 176 11.31 -4.80 -14.13
CA TRP A 176 10.59 -4.83 -15.40
C TRP A 176 11.13 -5.90 -16.33
N ALA A 177 12.43 -6.21 -16.28
CA ALA A 177 13.03 -7.30 -17.04
C ALA A 177 12.46 -8.68 -16.67
N GLN A 178 11.88 -8.83 -15.46
CA GLN A 178 11.20 -10.05 -15.03
C GLN A 178 9.69 -9.98 -15.30
N ILE A 179 9.08 -8.82 -15.07
CA ILE A 179 7.62 -8.65 -15.15
C ILE A 179 7.15 -8.63 -16.62
N ILE A 180 7.82 -7.90 -17.50
CA ILE A 180 7.38 -7.76 -18.90
C ILE A 180 7.26 -9.09 -19.61
N PRO A 181 8.23 -10.03 -19.55
CA PRO A 181 8.08 -11.34 -20.16
C PRO A 181 6.89 -12.15 -19.62
N GLN A 182 6.60 -12.04 -18.31
CA GLN A 182 5.45 -12.70 -17.71
C GLN A 182 4.13 -12.12 -18.22
N MET A 183 4.04 -10.79 -18.32
CA MET A 183 2.87 -10.13 -18.91
C MET A 183 2.67 -10.56 -20.39
N GLN A 184 3.75 -10.59 -21.17
CA GLN A 184 3.69 -11.01 -22.57
C GLN A 184 3.26 -12.48 -22.69
N ALA A 185 3.75 -13.36 -21.85
CA ALA A 185 3.33 -14.76 -21.80
C ALA A 185 1.84 -14.89 -21.48
N LEU A 186 1.34 -14.14 -20.49
CA LEU A 186 -0.08 -14.10 -20.14
C LEU A 186 -0.94 -13.59 -21.30
N TRP A 187 -0.52 -12.53 -21.97
CA TRP A 187 -1.23 -12.02 -23.16
C TRP A 187 -1.25 -13.02 -24.29
N GLY A 188 -0.15 -13.74 -24.50
CA GLY A 188 -0.09 -14.84 -25.48
C GLY A 188 -1.08 -15.96 -25.17
N GLU A 189 -1.16 -16.38 -23.90
CA GLU A 189 -2.15 -17.36 -23.43
C GLU A 189 -3.58 -16.88 -23.66
N GLN A 190 -3.88 -15.65 -23.26
CA GLN A 190 -5.22 -15.06 -23.43
C GLN A 190 -5.59 -14.95 -24.92
N GLN A 191 -4.64 -14.58 -25.77
CA GLN A 191 -4.84 -14.54 -27.22
C GLN A 191 -5.16 -15.93 -27.78
N ALA A 192 -4.41 -16.95 -27.36
CA ALA A 192 -4.67 -18.33 -27.77
C ALA A 192 -6.07 -18.80 -27.33
N ARG A 193 -6.47 -18.51 -26.09
CA ARG A 193 -7.82 -18.82 -25.58
C ARG A 193 -8.90 -18.09 -26.38
N ARG A 194 -8.70 -16.80 -26.70
CA ARG A 194 -9.65 -16.03 -27.50
C ARG A 194 -9.79 -16.62 -28.92
N THR A 195 -8.68 -16.91 -29.58
CA THR A 195 -8.70 -17.53 -30.92
C THR A 195 -9.40 -18.89 -30.92
N ALA A 196 -9.19 -19.69 -29.88
CA ALA A 196 -9.89 -20.96 -29.74
C ALA A 196 -11.42 -20.78 -29.49
N ALA A 197 -11.80 -19.70 -28.77
CA ALA A 197 -13.21 -19.38 -28.53
C ALA A 197 -13.90 -18.79 -29.78
N ASP A 198 -13.20 -18.01 -30.61
CA ASP A 198 -13.71 -17.45 -31.86
C ASP A 198 -14.10 -18.53 -32.87
N ALA A 199 -13.53 -19.74 -32.75
CA ALA A 199 -13.95 -20.90 -33.52
C ALA A 199 -15.37 -21.40 -33.17
N LYS A 200 -15.94 -20.93 -32.03
CA LYS A 200 -17.31 -21.17 -31.62
C LYS A 200 -17.95 -19.83 -31.20
N PRO A 201 -18.38 -19.00 -32.17
CA PRO A 201 -18.86 -17.67 -31.86
C PRO A 201 -20.06 -17.74 -30.92
N VAL A 202 -19.89 -17.20 -29.70
CA VAL A 202 -21.01 -16.92 -28.81
C VAL A 202 -21.72 -15.69 -29.36
N ARG A 203 -22.92 -15.86 -29.90
CA ARG A 203 -23.76 -14.72 -30.28
C ARG A 203 -24.31 -14.12 -28.98
N TYR A 204 -23.77 -12.99 -28.60
CA TYR A 204 -24.46 -12.13 -27.65
C TYR A 204 -25.69 -11.55 -28.33
N ALA A 205 -26.82 -11.47 -27.61
CA ALA A 205 -27.95 -10.66 -28.07
C ALA A 205 -27.44 -9.26 -28.39
N ALA A 206 -27.77 -8.73 -29.54
CA ALA A 206 -27.14 -7.58 -30.18
C ALA A 206 -27.05 -6.30 -29.32
N ASP A 207 -27.82 -6.24 -28.24
CA ASP A 207 -28.03 -5.03 -27.43
C ASP A 207 -27.52 -5.15 -25.97
N ALA A 208 -26.79 -6.20 -25.63
CA ALA A 208 -26.35 -6.40 -24.26
C ALA A 208 -24.82 -6.49 -24.16
N LEU A 209 -24.21 -5.54 -23.52
CA LEU A 209 -22.88 -5.71 -22.91
C LEU A 209 -23.05 -6.58 -21.66
N PRO A 210 -22.36 -7.73 -21.53
CA PRO A 210 -22.52 -8.63 -20.39
C PRO A 210 -22.26 -7.97 -19.03
N MET A 211 -21.42 -6.93 -19.01
CA MET A 211 -21.09 -6.16 -17.81
C MET A 211 -21.99 -4.93 -17.59
N SER A 212 -22.85 -4.60 -18.53
CA SER A 212 -23.75 -3.45 -18.45
C SER A 212 -25.05 -3.77 -19.21
N PRO A 213 -25.87 -4.67 -18.67
CA PRO A 213 -27.17 -4.97 -19.28
C PRO A 213 -28.03 -3.73 -19.37
N SER A 214 -28.92 -3.65 -20.39
CA SER A 214 -29.85 -2.53 -20.47
C SER A 214 -30.71 -2.46 -19.20
N PRO A 215 -31.08 -1.25 -18.74
CA PRO A 215 -31.94 -1.12 -17.55
C PRO A 215 -33.25 -1.90 -17.69
N THR A 216 -33.82 -1.95 -18.88
CA THR A 216 -35.05 -2.71 -19.16
C THR A 216 -34.82 -4.23 -19.12
N ALA A 217 -33.65 -4.71 -19.49
CA ALA A 217 -33.31 -6.13 -19.32
C ALA A 217 -33.03 -6.47 -17.85
N LEU A 218 -32.34 -5.57 -17.11
CA LEU A 218 -32.02 -5.77 -15.70
C LEU A 218 -33.27 -5.68 -14.81
N PHE A 219 -34.17 -4.75 -15.11
CA PHE A 219 -35.38 -4.47 -14.35
C PHE A 219 -36.67 -4.90 -15.09
N GLY A 220 -36.56 -5.91 -15.96
CA GLY A 220 -37.65 -6.37 -16.82
C GLY A 220 -38.89 -6.88 -16.06
N SER A 221 -38.78 -7.19 -14.79
CA SER A 221 -39.91 -7.57 -13.93
C SER A 221 -40.64 -6.38 -13.29
N TYR A 222 -40.17 -5.14 -13.47
CA TYR A 222 -40.74 -3.95 -12.82
C TYR A 222 -42.02 -3.45 -13.50
N PRO A 223 -42.09 -3.32 -14.83
CA PRO A 223 -43.32 -2.89 -15.49
C PRO A 223 -44.32 -4.04 -15.61
N THR A 224 -45.60 -3.70 -15.63
CA THR A 224 -46.66 -4.68 -15.89
C THR A 224 -46.60 -5.20 -17.33
N GLU A 225 -46.30 -4.31 -18.28
CA GLU A 225 -46.17 -4.60 -19.71
C GLU A 225 -45.09 -3.72 -20.35
N PHE A 226 -44.47 -4.21 -21.41
CA PHE A 226 -43.62 -3.40 -22.28
C PHE A 226 -44.42 -2.79 -23.41
N ALA A 227 -44.14 -1.54 -23.77
CA ALA A 227 -44.72 -0.93 -24.95
C ALA A 227 -44.32 -1.68 -26.23
N THR A 228 -45.29 -1.97 -27.06
CA THR A 228 -45.11 -2.61 -28.36
C THR A 228 -44.91 -1.58 -29.46
#